data_843dce904c3cc4531f15c8fbaa2004b8
#
_entry.id   843dce904c3cc4531f15c8fbaa2004b8
#
_cell.length_a   1.000
_cell.length_b   1.000
_cell.length_c   1.000
_cell.angle_alpha   90.00
_cell.angle_beta   90.00
_cell.angle_gamma   90.00
#
_symmetry.space_group_name_H-M   'P 1'
#
loop_
_entity.id
_entity.type
_entity.pdbx_description
1 polymer ?
#
loop_
_entity_poly.entity_id
_entity_poly.type
_entity_poly.pdbx_seq_one_letter_code
_entity_poly.pdbx_strand_id
1 'polypeptide(L)'
;MAEKLTNEQQAAVDSRERSLLVSAAAGSGKTKVLVERLFSYVEREGANLDDFLIITYTRAAASELRGKIAKALTERMERDPGNYHLRQQMLRVYRADIKTVDAFCTALLRENCHLLGEDARGHALRPDFRVLDENEAQVLRERVLARTLDDFYDCLTPGGTLLADTLGAGRDDSALEDLVLELHAKLQAQPYEDKWLEAQRAFWRAVPDKIEDTPYGKILLNEVRRKARHCKNLLQRAAQEMCANDALNQKYAPAFLDASYQLEALEGKTAEGWDAARGVTIAFPRLAAVKDSDGGEMKARMKSLWDNCKETVKGFAEIFSASSDEAVEDLRTMASAMLALIDLTADFSRRYNEEKRRRNSADFSDQEHEAIRLLIGEDGAPTELSRIVSARYREIMVD
;
A
#
# COMPACT_ATOMS: atom_id res chain seq x y z
N MET A 1 -0.16 -41.47 4.38
CA MET A 1 -0.62 -40.92 5.68
C MET A 1 -0.80 -39.43 5.50
N ALA A 2 -1.98 -38.88 5.82
CA ALA A 2 -2.17 -37.42 5.79
C ALA A 2 -1.22 -36.80 6.82
N GLU A 3 -0.43 -35.86 6.40
CA GLU A 3 0.49 -35.11 7.22
C GLU A 3 -0.31 -34.36 8.33
N LYS A 4 -0.02 -34.65 9.58
CA LYS A 4 -0.76 -34.12 10.73
C LYS A 4 -0.51 -32.61 10.84
N LEU A 5 -1.57 -31.83 11.04
CA LEU A 5 -1.45 -30.38 11.27
C LEU A 5 -0.70 -30.10 12.57
N THR A 6 0.06 -29.03 12.63
CA THR A 6 0.63 -28.51 13.87
C THR A 6 -0.48 -27.94 14.77
N ASN A 7 -0.20 -27.73 16.05
CA ASN A 7 -1.19 -27.14 16.97
C ASN A 7 -1.64 -25.74 16.50
N GLU A 8 -0.75 -24.93 15.97
CA GLU A 8 -1.04 -23.61 15.45
C GLU A 8 -1.91 -23.67 14.17
N GLN A 9 -1.58 -24.60 13.25
CA GLN A 9 -2.38 -24.86 12.06
C GLN A 9 -3.80 -25.34 12.44
N GLN A 10 -3.89 -26.25 13.42
CA GLN A 10 -5.17 -26.73 13.92
C GLN A 10 -5.99 -25.62 14.57
N ALA A 11 -5.37 -24.73 15.35
CA ALA A 11 -6.02 -23.57 15.93
C ALA A 11 -6.60 -22.63 14.84
N ALA A 12 -5.87 -22.42 13.73
CA ALA A 12 -6.35 -21.63 12.60
C ALA A 12 -7.54 -22.30 11.87
N VAL A 13 -7.54 -23.64 11.76
CA VAL A 13 -8.64 -24.42 11.16
C VAL A 13 -9.90 -24.34 12.03
N ASP A 14 -9.75 -24.41 13.36
CA ASP A 14 -10.85 -24.50 14.30
C ASP A 14 -11.40 -23.12 14.75
N SER A 15 -10.62 -22.03 14.59
CA SER A 15 -11.07 -20.68 14.94
C SER A 15 -12.34 -20.30 14.16
N ARG A 16 -13.30 -19.69 14.86
CA ARG A 16 -14.54 -19.12 14.30
C ARG A 16 -14.65 -17.63 14.64
N GLU A 17 -13.50 -16.98 14.84
CA GLU A 17 -13.45 -15.55 15.10
C GLU A 17 -13.80 -14.75 13.84
N ARG A 18 -14.26 -13.53 14.05
CA ARG A 18 -14.73 -12.64 12.98
C ARG A 18 -13.66 -12.28 11.96
N SER A 19 -12.39 -12.23 12.38
CA SER A 19 -11.23 -11.95 11.52
C SER A 19 -10.06 -12.81 11.97
N LEU A 20 -9.43 -13.53 11.05
CA LEU A 20 -8.27 -14.37 11.30
C LEU A 20 -7.15 -14.00 10.33
N LEU A 21 -6.00 -13.58 10.85
CA LEU A 21 -4.78 -13.37 10.07
C LEU A 21 -3.79 -14.50 10.33
N VAL A 22 -3.42 -15.24 9.27
CA VAL A 22 -2.43 -16.33 9.32
C VAL A 22 -1.11 -15.83 8.74
N SER A 23 -0.14 -15.55 9.61
CA SER A 23 1.22 -15.17 9.21
C SER A 23 2.14 -16.38 9.27
N ALA A 24 2.73 -16.74 8.13
CA ALA A 24 3.61 -17.90 8.05
C ALA A 24 4.56 -17.80 6.84
N ALA A 25 5.76 -18.40 6.93
CA ALA A 25 6.75 -18.41 5.85
C ALA A 25 6.25 -19.14 4.59
N ALA A 26 6.92 -18.92 3.46
CA ALA A 26 6.65 -19.70 2.25
C ALA A 26 6.87 -21.22 2.51
N GLY A 27 6.00 -22.06 1.96
CA GLY A 27 6.06 -23.51 2.16
C GLY A 27 5.53 -24.03 3.51
N SER A 28 5.08 -23.15 4.43
CA SER A 28 4.54 -23.55 5.74
C SER A 28 3.16 -24.21 5.72
N GLY A 29 2.57 -24.38 4.54
CA GLY A 29 1.28 -25.04 4.38
C GLY A 29 0.04 -24.12 4.55
N LYS A 30 0.16 -22.80 4.29
CA LYS A 30 -0.98 -21.85 4.36
C LYS A 30 -2.19 -22.32 3.55
N THR A 31 -1.99 -22.66 2.30
CA THR A 31 -3.05 -23.18 1.42
C THR A 31 -3.66 -24.49 1.93
N LYS A 32 -2.85 -25.38 2.58
CA LYS A 32 -3.37 -26.58 3.24
C LYS A 32 -4.28 -26.22 4.40
N VAL A 33 -3.89 -25.27 5.24
CA VAL A 33 -4.71 -24.77 6.36
C VAL A 33 -6.03 -24.19 5.86
N LEU A 34 -6.01 -23.40 4.76
CA LEU A 34 -7.21 -22.85 4.14
C LEU A 34 -8.17 -23.97 3.69
N VAL A 35 -7.64 -24.98 2.97
CA VAL A 35 -8.44 -26.12 2.51
C VAL A 35 -9.02 -26.93 3.70
N GLU A 36 -8.23 -27.19 4.73
CA GLU A 36 -8.70 -27.90 5.93
C GLU A 36 -9.74 -27.07 6.71
N ARG A 37 -9.57 -25.75 6.79
CA ARG A 37 -10.55 -24.84 7.38
C ARG A 37 -11.88 -24.88 6.61
N LEU A 38 -11.85 -24.81 5.28
CA LEU A 38 -13.02 -24.93 4.43
C LEU A 38 -13.77 -26.23 4.69
N PHE A 39 -13.05 -27.36 4.69
CA PHE A 39 -13.67 -28.66 4.98
C PHE A 39 -14.13 -28.81 6.42
N SER A 40 -13.54 -28.11 7.39
CA SER A 40 -14.06 -28.10 8.75
C SER A 40 -15.47 -27.51 8.85
N TYR A 41 -15.80 -26.52 8.03
CA TYR A 41 -17.16 -25.99 7.89
C TYR A 41 -18.09 -26.97 7.18
N VAL A 42 -17.62 -27.58 6.09
CA VAL A 42 -18.42 -28.52 5.30
C VAL A 42 -18.78 -29.76 6.11
N GLU A 43 -17.81 -30.38 6.81
CA GLU A 43 -17.99 -31.65 7.53
C GLU A 43 -18.65 -31.49 8.90
N ARG A 44 -18.32 -30.42 9.63
CA ARG A 44 -18.79 -30.27 11.02
C ARG A 44 -20.05 -29.42 11.14
N GLU A 45 -20.25 -28.49 10.19
CA GLU A 45 -21.32 -27.50 10.28
C GLU A 45 -22.31 -27.60 9.11
N GLY A 46 -22.08 -28.53 8.19
CA GLY A 46 -22.97 -28.78 7.05
C GLY A 46 -23.01 -27.64 6.01
N ALA A 47 -21.97 -26.78 5.98
CA ALA A 47 -21.86 -25.71 4.99
C ALA A 47 -21.60 -26.27 3.60
N ASN A 48 -21.92 -25.50 2.57
CA ASN A 48 -21.63 -25.85 1.19
C ASN A 48 -20.38 -25.12 0.70
N LEU A 49 -19.68 -25.66 -0.31
CA LEU A 49 -18.48 -25.04 -0.87
C LEU A 49 -18.79 -23.70 -1.58
N ASP A 50 -19.99 -23.52 -2.07
CA ASP A 50 -20.46 -22.28 -2.71
C ASP A 50 -20.98 -21.24 -1.68
N ASP A 51 -20.95 -21.54 -0.38
CA ASP A 51 -21.19 -20.57 0.70
C ASP A 51 -19.92 -19.75 1.05
N PHE A 52 -18.82 -19.92 0.29
CA PHE A 52 -17.53 -19.26 0.56
C PHE A 52 -17.05 -18.49 -0.66
N LEU A 53 -16.52 -17.28 -0.40
CA LEU A 53 -15.74 -16.53 -1.38
C LEU A 53 -14.25 -16.75 -1.10
N ILE A 54 -13.54 -17.36 -2.05
CA ILE A 54 -12.12 -17.64 -1.92
C ILE A 54 -11.39 -16.84 -2.99
N ILE A 55 -10.61 -15.85 -2.52
CA ILE A 55 -9.85 -14.92 -3.36
C ILE A 55 -8.40 -15.35 -3.42
N THR A 56 -7.84 -15.35 -4.62
CA THR A 56 -6.41 -15.60 -4.87
C THR A 56 -5.84 -14.47 -5.73
N TYR A 57 -4.53 -14.35 -5.74
CA TYR A 57 -3.86 -13.28 -6.49
C TYR A 57 -3.79 -13.55 -8.01
N THR A 58 -3.71 -14.81 -8.43
CA THR A 58 -3.62 -15.16 -9.86
C THR A 58 -4.65 -16.17 -10.27
N ARG A 59 -5.04 -16.15 -11.57
CA ARG A 59 -5.95 -17.15 -12.15
C ARG A 59 -5.37 -18.57 -12.04
N ALA A 60 -4.05 -18.72 -12.17
CA ALA A 60 -3.36 -20.00 -12.00
C ALA A 60 -3.52 -20.51 -10.56
N ALA A 61 -3.31 -19.66 -9.56
CA ALA A 61 -3.49 -20.01 -8.14
C ALA A 61 -4.96 -20.39 -7.84
N ALA A 62 -5.94 -19.67 -8.39
CA ALA A 62 -7.36 -20.01 -8.25
C ALA A 62 -7.69 -21.39 -8.84
N SER A 63 -7.14 -21.69 -10.02
CA SER A 63 -7.30 -23.00 -10.67
C SER A 63 -6.63 -24.13 -9.88
N GLU A 64 -5.41 -23.89 -9.40
CA GLU A 64 -4.67 -24.85 -8.55
C GLU A 64 -5.41 -25.13 -7.24
N LEU A 65 -5.90 -24.08 -6.59
CA LEU A 65 -6.65 -24.18 -5.34
C LEU A 65 -7.95 -24.97 -5.55
N ARG A 66 -8.68 -24.72 -6.63
CA ARG A 66 -9.86 -25.49 -7.02
C ARG A 66 -9.53 -26.97 -7.18
N GLY A 67 -8.40 -27.29 -7.85
CA GLY A 67 -7.91 -28.66 -8.00
C GLY A 67 -7.57 -29.32 -6.65
N LYS A 68 -6.91 -28.57 -5.73
CA LYS A 68 -6.61 -29.06 -4.37
C LYS A 68 -7.89 -29.35 -3.57
N ILE A 69 -8.89 -28.48 -3.66
CA ILE A 69 -10.20 -28.67 -3.01
C ILE A 69 -10.90 -29.90 -3.59
N ALA A 70 -10.94 -30.06 -4.92
CA ALA A 70 -11.55 -31.22 -5.55
C ALA A 70 -10.87 -32.53 -5.16
N LYS A 71 -9.52 -32.54 -5.10
CA LYS A 71 -8.75 -33.70 -4.65
C LYS A 71 -9.03 -34.01 -3.19
N ALA A 72 -9.00 -33.02 -2.31
CA ALA A 72 -9.28 -33.20 -0.87
C ALA A 72 -10.72 -33.71 -0.63
N LEU A 73 -11.67 -33.27 -1.46
CA LEU A 73 -13.05 -33.77 -1.42
C LEU A 73 -13.13 -35.24 -1.82
N THR A 74 -12.44 -35.64 -2.90
CA THR A 74 -12.39 -37.03 -3.36
C THR A 74 -11.82 -37.94 -2.27
N GLU A 75 -10.71 -37.57 -1.66
CA GLU A 75 -10.11 -38.35 -0.55
C GLU A 75 -11.05 -38.50 0.65
N ARG A 76 -11.88 -37.50 0.95
CA ARG A 76 -12.88 -37.58 2.03
C ARG A 76 -14.06 -38.49 1.67
N MET A 77 -14.50 -38.42 0.43
CA MET A 77 -15.57 -39.30 -0.08
C MET A 77 -15.13 -40.78 -0.11
N GLU A 78 -13.85 -41.06 -0.38
CA GLU A 78 -13.29 -42.43 -0.30
C GLU A 78 -13.27 -42.96 1.15
N ARG A 79 -13.04 -42.09 2.14
CA ARG A 79 -13.06 -42.46 3.56
C ARG A 79 -14.46 -42.66 4.11
N ASP A 80 -15.45 -41.90 3.61
CA ASP A 80 -16.85 -41.98 4.01
C ASP A 80 -17.76 -42.05 2.76
N PRO A 81 -17.83 -43.20 2.09
CA PRO A 81 -18.63 -43.35 0.87
C PRO A 81 -20.14 -43.19 1.07
N GLY A 82 -20.62 -43.28 2.32
CA GLY A 82 -22.02 -43.08 2.68
C GLY A 82 -22.46 -41.63 2.76
N ASN A 83 -21.53 -40.69 2.84
CA ASN A 83 -21.81 -39.28 3.09
C ASN A 83 -22.40 -38.58 1.87
N TYR A 84 -23.72 -38.44 1.89
CA TYR A 84 -24.48 -37.81 0.78
C TYR A 84 -24.11 -36.32 0.65
N HIS A 85 -23.86 -35.61 1.76
CA HIS A 85 -23.48 -34.20 1.73
C HIS A 85 -22.17 -33.97 0.99
N LEU A 86 -21.11 -34.76 1.28
CA LEU A 86 -19.84 -34.67 0.57
C LEU A 86 -19.99 -34.93 -0.94
N ARG A 87 -20.84 -35.87 -1.34
CA ARG A 87 -21.13 -36.14 -2.78
C ARG A 87 -21.76 -34.94 -3.46
N GLN A 88 -22.67 -34.22 -2.81
CA GLN A 88 -23.27 -33.01 -3.37
C GLN A 88 -22.23 -31.91 -3.58
N GLN A 89 -21.19 -31.82 -2.73
CA GLN A 89 -20.14 -30.82 -2.86
C GLN A 89 -19.33 -30.98 -4.15
N MET A 90 -19.25 -32.16 -4.74
CA MET A 90 -18.52 -32.37 -6.00
C MET A 90 -19.09 -31.53 -7.17
N LEU A 91 -20.40 -31.33 -7.20
CA LEU A 91 -21.03 -30.45 -8.18
C LEU A 91 -20.84 -28.96 -7.84
N ARG A 92 -20.71 -28.66 -6.54
CA ARG A 92 -20.59 -27.29 -6.04
C ARG A 92 -19.16 -26.73 -6.17
N VAL A 93 -18.10 -27.56 -6.20
CA VAL A 93 -16.71 -27.12 -6.43
C VAL A 93 -16.58 -26.24 -7.67
N TYR A 94 -17.28 -26.58 -8.74
CA TYR A 94 -17.22 -25.82 -10.00
C TYR A 94 -18.07 -24.55 -9.99
N ARG A 95 -19.01 -24.43 -9.07
CA ARG A 95 -19.85 -23.23 -8.87
C ARG A 95 -19.30 -22.30 -7.79
N ALA A 96 -18.43 -22.83 -6.91
CA ALA A 96 -17.85 -22.08 -5.83
C ALA A 96 -17.03 -20.89 -6.35
N ASP A 97 -17.15 -19.76 -5.67
CA ASP A 97 -16.46 -18.51 -5.98
C ASP A 97 -14.99 -18.58 -5.54
N ILE A 98 -14.19 -19.31 -6.32
CA ILE A 98 -12.72 -19.41 -6.17
C ILE A 98 -12.13 -18.67 -7.36
N LYS A 99 -11.70 -17.42 -7.17
CA LYS A 99 -11.32 -16.50 -8.26
C LYS A 99 -10.37 -15.40 -7.82
N THR A 100 -9.85 -14.61 -8.74
CA THR A 100 -9.09 -13.40 -8.43
C THR A 100 -10.02 -12.27 -8.05
N VAL A 101 -9.48 -11.20 -7.41
CA VAL A 101 -10.22 -9.96 -7.12
C VAL A 101 -10.86 -9.42 -8.39
N ASP A 102 -10.08 -9.27 -9.48
CA ASP A 102 -10.59 -8.74 -10.75
C ASP A 102 -11.74 -9.59 -11.33
N ALA A 103 -11.62 -10.93 -11.25
CA ALA A 103 -12.67 -11.82 -11.72
C ALA A 103 -13.94 -11.73 -10.87
N PHE A 104 -13.81 -11.45 -9.58
CA PHE A 104 -14.94 -11.17 -8.70
C PHE A 104 -15.56 -9.82 -9.04
N CYS A 105 -14.76 -8.75 -9.17
CA CYS A 105 -15.23 -7.42 -9.56
C CYS A 105 -15.92 -7.45 -10.94
N THR A 106 -15.32 -8.12 -11.93
CA THR A 106 -15.92 -8.27 -13.26
C THR A 106 -17.29 -8.92 -13.20
N ALA A 107 -17.44 -10.01 -12.43
CA ALA A 107 -18.72 -10.70 -12.28
C ALA A 107 -19.76 -9.79 -11.61
N LEU A 108 -19.38 -9.14 -10.51
CA LEU A 108 -20.22 -8.19 -9.79
C LEU A 108 -20.72 -7.06 -10.70
N LEU A 109 -19.81 -6.47 -11.48
CA LEU A 109 -20.13 -5.39 -12.41
C LEU A 109 -21.07 -5.85 -13.51
N ARG A 110 -20.84 -7.01 -14.13
CA ARG A 110 -21.71 -7.53 -15.19
C ARG A 110 -23.13 -7.77 -14.72
N GLU A 111 -23.30 -8.21 -13.48
CA GLU A 111 -24.61 -8.44 -12.88
C GLU A 111 -25.32 -7.14 -12.50
N ASN A 112 -24.56 -6.07 -12.14
CA ASN A 112 -25.10 -4.89 -11.46
C ASN A 112 -24.73 -3.55 -12.11
N CYS A 113 -24.13 -3.51 -13.30
CA CYS A 113 -23.66 -2.27 -13.94
C CYS A 113 -24.78 -1.23 -14.16
N HIS A 114 -26.05 -1.67 -14.23
CA HIS A 114 -27.21 -0.80 -14.34
C HIS A 114 -27.39 0.15 -13.12
N LEU A 115 -26.77 -0.17 -11.98
CA LEU A 115 -26.79 0.65 -10.78
C LEU A 115 -25.75 1.78 -10.80
N LEU A 116 -24.75 1.72 -11.71
CA LEU A 116 -23.66 2.71 -11.79
C LEU A 116 -24.09 4.03 -12.48
N GLY A 117 -25.19 3.99 -13.26
CA GLY A 117 -25.62 5.14 -14.04
C GLY A 117 -24.72 5.45 -15.25
N GLU A 118 -24.95 6.63 -15.82
CA GLU A 118 -24.20 7.15 -16.98
C GLU A 118 -23.12 8.12 -16.54
N ASP A 119 -22.07 8.26 -17.37
CA ASP A 119 -21.06 9.31 -17.22
C ASP A 119 -21.63 10.71 -17.60
N ALA A 120 -20.82 11.76 -17.44
CA ALA A 120 -21.22 13.13 -17.75
C ALA A 120 -21.60 13.34 -19.26
N ARG A 121 -21.26 12.39 -20.12
CA ARG A 121 -21.61 12.38 -21.57
C ARG A 121 -22.71 11.42 -21.93
N GLY A 122 -23.36 10.80 -20.94
CA GLY A 122 -24.47 9.86 -21.16
C GLY A 122 -24.02 8.44 -21.57
N HIS A 123 -22.78 8.03 -21.29
CA HIS A 123 -22.32 6.67 -21.57
C HIS A 123 -22.46 5.79 -20.33
N ALA A 124 -23.24 4.73 -20.42
CA ALA A 124 -23.36 3.69 -19.42
C ALA A 124 -22.40 2.52 -19.68
N LEU A 125 -21.88 1.92 -18.60
CA LEU A 125 -21.19 0.64 -18.70
C LEU A 125 -22.24 -0.46 -18.91
N ARG A 126 -22.12 -1.26 -19.97
CA ARG A 126 -23.05 -2.35 -20.28
C ARG A 126 -22.51 -3.69 -19.80
N PRO A 127 -23.37 -4.71 -19.56
CA PRO A 127 -22.94 -6.02 -19.05
C PRO A 127 -21.92 -6.75 -19.94
N ASP A 128 -21.92 -6.44 -21.24
CA ASP A 128 -21.02 -6.99 -22.25
C ASP A 128 -19.69 -6.22 -22.39
N PHE A 129 -19.35 -5.37 -21.42
CA PHE A 129 -18.12 -4.59 -21.47
C PHE A 129 -16.87 -5.45 -21.62
N ARG A 130 -15.91 -4.92 -22.36
CA ARG A 130 -14.60 -5.56 -22.56
C ARG A 130 -13.61 -5.08 -21.50
N VAL A 131 -12.90 -6.02 -20.92
CA VAL A 131 -11.76 -5.71 -20.06
C VAL A 131 -10.55 -5.48 -20.96
N LEU A 132 -9.93 -4.30 -20.86
CA LEU A 132 -8.69 -3.96 -21.55
C LEU A 132 -7.53 -4.69 -20.91
N ASP A 133 -6.65 -5.26 -21.72
CA ASP A 133 -5.36 -5.70 -21.24
C ASP A 133 -4.40 -4.49 -21.05
N GLU A 134 -3.26 -4.72 -20.40
CA GLU A 134 -2.34 -3.63 -20.07
C GLU A 134 -1.79 -2.91 -21.31
N ASN A 135 -1.52 -3.64 -22.38
CA ASN A 135 -1.02 -3.03 -23.63
C ASN A 135 -2.08 -2.14 -24.29
N GLU A 136 -3.33 -2.63 -24.34
CA GLU A 136 -4.45 -1.86 -24.88
C GLU A 136 -4.75 -0.62 -24.04
N ALA A 137 -4.70 -0.75 -22.71
CA ALA A 137 -4.86 0.34 -21.76
C ALA A 137 -3.75 1.37 -21.91
N GLN A 138 -2.50 0.95 -22.07
CA GLN A 138 -1.36 1.83 -22.29
C GLN A 138 -1.50 2.65 -23.59
N VAL A 139 -1.78 1.99 -24.71
CA VAL A 139 -1.98 2.69 -26.01
C VAL A 139 -3.13 3.70 -25.92
N LEU A 140 -4.18 3.39 -25.16
CA LEU A 140 -5.28 4.31 -24.97
C LEU A 140 -4.88 5.50 -24.08
N ARG A 141 -4.15 5.25 -22.97
CA ARG A 141 -3.60 6.29 -22.08
C ARG A 141 -2.73 7.28 -22.86
N GLU A 142 -1.75 6.79 -23.63
CA GLU A 142 -0.85 7.62 -24.43
C GLU A 142 -1.63 8.50 -25.43
N ARG A 143 -2.61 7.95 -26.12
CA ARG A 143 -3.45 8.71 -27.06
C ARG A 143 -4.28 9.78 -26.38
N VAL A 144 -4.86 9.49 -25.25
CA VAL A 144 -5.67 10.47 -24.50
C VAL A 144 -4.78 11.53 -23.88
N LEU A 145 -3.62 11.13 -23.34
CA LEU A 145 -2.66 12.05 -22.75
C LEU A 145 -2.17 13.08 -23.78
N ALA A 146 -1.74 12.63 -24.97
CA ALA A 146 -1.30 13.54 -26.02
C ALA A 146 -2.33 14.63 -26.33
N ARG A 147 -3.62 14.27 -26.47
CA ARG A 147 -4.70 15.24 -26.70
C ARG A 147 -4.95 16.16 -25.49
N THR A 148 -4.77 15.63 -24.29
CA THR A 148 -4.95 16.42 -23.06
C THR A 148 -3.85 17.45 -22.93
N LEU A 149 -2.62 17.07 -23.30
CA LEU A 149 -1.48 17.98 -23.30
C LEU A 149 -1.58 19.03 -24.43
N ASP A 150 -2.05 18.66 -25.62
CA ASP A 150 -2.33 19.64 -26.68
C ASP A 150 -3.26 20.74 -26.16
N ASP A 151 -4.40 20.35 -25.57
CA ASP A 151 -5.37 21.32 -25.01
C ASP A 151 -4.80 22.11 -23.82
N PHE A 152 -3.94 21.49 -23.01
CA PHE A 152 -3.27 22.16 -21.88
C PHE A 152 -2.31 23.25 -22.38
N TYR A 153 -1.51 22.97 -23.42
CA TYR A 153 -0.60 23.95 -24.00
C TYR A 153 -1.32 25.06 -24.77
N ASP A 154 -2.46 24.77 -25.37
CA ASP A 154 -3.29 25.77 -26.05
C ASP A 154 -3.95 26.76 -25.07
N CYS A 155 -4.15 26.36 -23.80
CA CYS A 155 -4.85 27.16 -22.80
C CYS A 155 -4.07 27.29 -21.47
N LEU A 156 -2.76 27.63 -21.56
CA LEU A 156 -1.90 27.77 -20.37
C LEU A 156 -2.42 28.83 -19.38
N THR A 157 -2.61 28.41 -18.14
CA THR A 157 -2.77 29.30 -16.99
C THR A 157 -1.41 29.77 -16.47
N PRO A 158 -1.33 30.81 -15.61
CA PRO A 158 -0.05 31.19 -14.98
C PRO A 158 0.63 30.03 -14.24
N GLY A 159 -0.14 29.19 -13.54
CA GLY A 159 0.38 27.98 -12.91
C GLY A 159 0.83 26.92 -13.92
N GLY A 160 0.08 26.76 -15.03
CA GLY A 160 0.44 25.89 -16.14
C GLY A 160 1.73 26.31 -16.81
N THR A 161 1.94 27.62 -17.03
CA THR A 161 3.19 28.16 -17.55
C THR A 161 4.36 27.86 -16.59
N LEU A 162 4.19 28.11 -15.30
CA LEU A 162 5.22 27.79 -14.31
C LEU A 162 5.54 26.28 -14.27
N LEU A 163 4.53 25.42 -14.39
CA LEU A 163 4.71 23.97 -14.45
C LEU A 163 5.51 23.57 -15.68
N ALA A 164 5.11 24.06 -16.87
CA ALA A 164 5.79 23.79 -18.12
C ALA A 164 7.24 24.28 -18.11
N ASP A 165 7.48 25.51 -17.65
CA ASP A 165 8.82 26.11 -17.57
C ASP A 165 9.73 25.35 -16.59
N THR A 166 9.18 24.85 -15.50
CA THR A 166 9.95 24.11 -14.46
C THR A 166 10.36 22.72 -14.95
N LEU A 167 9.51 22.04 -15.70
CA LEU A 167 9.76 20.68 -16.18
C LEU A 167 10.37 20.67 -17.59
N GLY A 168 10.04 21.68 -18.43
CA GLY A 168 10.47 21.80 -19.80
C GLY A 168 11.83 22.51 -19.98
N ALA A 169 12.77 22.40 -19.04
CA ALA A 169 14.11 22.98 -19.10
C ALA A 169 14.96 22.45 -20.31
N GLY A 170 14.31 21.92 -21.31
CA GLY A 170 14.85 21.42 -22.56
C GLY A 170 13.76 21.35 -23.64
N ARG A 171 14.06 20.73 -24.76
CA ARG A 171 13.13 20.55 -25.89
C ARG A 171 12.29 19.27 -25.77
N ASP A 172 12.16 18.71 -24.57
CA ASP A 172 11.55 17.40 -24.31
C ASP A 172 10.49 17.53 -23.23
N ASP A 173 9.23 17.31 -23.60
CA ASP A 173 8.07 17.36 -22.71
C ASP A 173 7.81 16.02 -21.98
N SER A 174 8.68 15.02 -22.19
CA SER A 174 8.52 13.67 -21.60
C SER A 174 8.42 13.69 -20.07
N ALA A 175 9.09 14.64 -19.41
CA ALA A 175 9.03 14.77 -17.96
C ALA A 175 7.63 15.13 -17.45
N LEU A 176 6.87 15.96 -18.17
CA LEU A 176 5.48 16.28 -17.79
C LEU A 176 4.55 15.10 -18.08
N GLU A 177 4.73 14.42 -19.21
CA GLU A 177 3.99 13.22 -19.57
C GLU A 177 4.14 12.14 -18.49
N ASP A 178 5.40 11.82 -18.14
CA ASP A 178 5.73 10.82 -17.12
C ASP A 178 5.13 11.19 -15.75
N LEU A 179 5.20 12.46 -15.37
CA LEU A 179 4.67 12.93 -14.09
C LEU A 179 3.15 12.84 -14.02
N VAL A 180 2.44 13.17 -15.11
CA VAL A 180 0.97 13.02 -15.19
C VAL A 180 0.58 11.55 -15.11
N LEU A 181 1.28 10.66 -15.80
CA LEU A 181 1.02 9.22 -15.75
C LEU A 181 1.32 8.63 -14.36
N GLU A 182 2.42 9.05 -13.73
CA GLU A 182 2.77 8.60 -12.37
C GLU A 182 1.73 9.08 -11.36
N LEU A 183 1.29 10.34 -11.46
CA LEU A 183 0.26 10.88 -10.56
C LEU A 183 -1.09 10.20 -10.80
N HIS A 184 -1.44 9.94 -12.05
CA HIS A 184 -2.64 9.16 -12.40
C HIS A 184 -2.59 7.74 -11.81
N ALA A 185 -1.47 7.04 -11.90
CA ALA A 185 -1.32 5.72 -11.29
C ALA A 185 -1.47 5.76 -9.75
N LYS A 186 -0.96 6.81 -9.10
CA LYS A 186 -1.16 7.03 -7.66
C LYS A 186 -2.61 7.37 -7.32
N LEU A 187 -3.29 8.11 -8.20
CA LEU A 187 -4.70 8.43 -8.06
C LEU A 187 -5.56 7.17 -8.17
N GLN A 188 -5.28 6.32 -9.15
CA GLN A 188 -5.95 5.03 -9.30
C GLN A 188 -5.77 4.07 -8.10
N ALA A 189 -4.75 4.25 -7.28
CA ALA A 189 -4.58 3.51 -6.04
C ALA A 189 -5.45 4.04 -4.87
N GLN A 190 -6.18 5.15 -5.07
CA GLN A 190 -7.05 5.73 -4.05
C GLN A 190 -8.48 5.22 -4.24
N PRO A 191 -9.15 4.70 -3.20
CA PRO A 191 -10.53 4.20 -3.34
C PRO A 191 -11.55 5.31 -3.64
N TYR A 192 -11.21 6.58 -3.35
CA TYR A 192 -12.04 7.77 -3.57
C TYR A 192 -11.20 8.87 -4.22
N GLU A 193 -11.01 8.77 -5.53
CA GLU A 193 -10.15 9.67 -6.32
C GLU A 193 -10.53 11.15 -6.15
N ASP A 194 -11.81 11.48 -6.26
CA ASP A 194 -12.31 12.87 -6.16
C ASP A 194 -12.04 13.48 -4.78
N LYS A 195 -12.23 12.69 -3.70
CA LYS A 195 -11.94 13.15 -2.33
C LYS A 195 -10.46 13.42 -2.13
N TRP A 196 -9.61 12.55 -2.71
CA TRP A 196 -8.17 12.73 -2.64
C TRP A 196 -7.72 13.98 -3.43
N LEU A 197 -8.20 14.15 -4.66
CA LEU A 197 -7.90 15.33 -5.49
C LEU A 197 -8.31 16.63 -4.78
N GLU A 198 -9.51 16.67 -4.19
CA GLU A 198 -9.97 17.87 -3.50
C GLU A 198 -9.18 18.16 -2.23
N ALA A 199 -8.76 17.12 -1.49
CA ALA A 199 -7.86 17.28 -0.35
C ALA A 199 -6.49 17.86 -0.77
N GLN A 200 -5.94 17.42 -1.91
CA GLN A 200 -4.70 17.98 -2.45
C GLN A 200 -4.89 19.44 -2.89
N ARG A 201 -5.98 19.75 -3.62
CA ARG A 201 -6.29 21.14 -4.01
C ARG A 201 -6.46 22.04 -2.78
N ALA A 202 -7.15 21.60 -1.75
CA ALA A 202 -7.35 22.37 -0.52
C ALA A 202 -6.02 22.70 0.15
N PHE A 203 -5.11 21.72 0.22
CA PHE A 203 -3.76 21.92 0.78
C PHE A 203 -2.96 22.98 -0.01
N TRP A 204 -2.89 22.85 -1.35
CA TRP A 204 -2.11 23.76 -2.17
C TRP A 204 -2.72 25.17 -2.30
N ARG A 205 -4.03 25.32 -2.10
CA ARG A 205 -4.69 26.64 -2.03
C ARG A 205 -4.41 27.36 -0.71
N ALA A 206 -4.16 26.63 0.36
CA ALA A 206 -3.98 27.18 1.70
C ALA A 206 -2.83 26.44 2.42
N VAL A 207 -1.59 26.67 1.94
CA VAL A 207 -0.37 26.11 2.57
C VAL A 207 -0.27 26.69 3.99
N PRO A 208 -0.15 25.84 5.03
CA PRO A 208 0.01 26.29 6.41
C PRO A 208 1.22 27.22 6.61
N ASP A 209 1.21 28.01 7.69
CA ASP A 209 2.29 28.96 7.99
C ASP A 209 3.54 28.28 8.56
N LYS A 210 3.44 27.03 9.01
CA LYS A 210 4.56 26.24 9.52
C LYS A 210 4.67 24.91 8.81
N ILE A 211 5.89 24.49 8.51
CA ILE A 211 6.14 23.22 7.82
C ILE A 211 5.64 22.02 8.63
N GLU A 212 5.76 22.05 9.95
CA GLU A 212 5.28 20.99 10.85
C GLU A 212 3.77 20.83 10.86
N ASP A 213 3.00 21.80 10.42
CA ASP A 213 1.54 21.72 10.29
C ASP A 213 1.12 21.09 8.95
N THR A 214 2.05 21.01 7.99
CA THR A 214 1.81 20.34 6.70
C THR A 214 1.85 18.81 6.85
N PRO A 215 1.19 18.05 5.95
CA PRO A 215 1.32 16.59 5.89
C PRO A 215 2.79 16.15 5.74
N TYR A 216 3.57 16.85 4.92
CA TYR A 216 4.97 16.54 4.64
C TYR A 216 5.85 16.73 5.88
N GLY A 217 5.74 17.88 6.53
CA GLY A 217 6.50 18.17 7.75
C GLY A 217 6.19 17.19 8.88
N LYS A 218 4.91 16.82 9.06
CA LYS A 218 4.50 15.81 10.04
C LYS A 218 5.13 14.44 9.75
N ILE A 219 5.15 14.01 8.50
CA ILE A 219 5.76 12.73 8.12
C ILE A 219 7.27 12.77 8.36
N LEU A 220 7.95 13.83 7.93
CA LEU A 220 9.40 13.97 8.08
C LEU A 220 9.81 14.04 9.55
N LEU A 221 9.13 14.84 10.38
CA LEU A 221 9.39 14.91 11.82
C LEU A 221 9.15 13.56 12.52
N ASN A 222 8.11 12.84 12.16
CA ASN A 222 7.85 11.51 12.71
C ASN A 222 8.93 10.50 12.28
N GLU A 223 9.41 10.58 11.05
CA GLU A 223 10.49 9.73 10.57
C GLU A 223 11.81 10.03 11.29
N VAL A 224 12.17 11.30 11.46
CA VAL A 224 13.33 11.71 12.25
C VAL A 224 13.20 11.20 13.69
N ARG A 225 12.05 11.41 14.33
CA ARG A 225 11.77 10.93 15.70
C ARG A 225 11.96 9.42 15.82
N ARG A 226 11.40 8.67 14.89
CA ARG A 226 11.49 7.20 14.86
C ARG A 226 12.93 6.72 14.71
N LYS A 227 13.67 7.30 13.75
CA LYS A 227 15.08 6.98 13.51
C LYS A 227 15.99 7.39 14.67
N ALA A 228 15.79 8.58 15.24
CA ALA A 228 16.53 9.07 16.41
C ALA A 228 16.34 8.13 17.61
N ARG A 229 15.10 7.75 17.93
CA ARG A 229 14.78 6.77 18.97
C ARG A 229 15.43 5.42 18.71
N HIS A 230 15.41 4.94 17.49
CA HIS A 230 16.05 3.67 17.13
C HIS A 230 17.55 3.71 17.36
N CYS A 231 18.26 4.72 16.83
CA CYS A 231 19.70 4.90 17.02
C CYS A 231 20.06 5.08 18.51
N LYS A 232 19.29 5.89 19.24
CA LYS A 232 19.45 6.06 20.70
C LYS A 232 19.46 4.70 21.41
N ASN A 233 18.44 3.88 21.18
CA ASN A 233 18.29 2.58 21.83
C ASN A 233 19.42 1.61 21.44
N LEU A 234 19.86 1.63 20.19
CA LEU A 234 21.00 0.83 19.74
C LEU A 234 22.29 1.23 20.43
N LEU A 235 22.58 2.55 20.50
CA LEU A 235 23.79 3.07 21.15
C LEU A 235 23.81 2.79 22.66
N GLN A 236 22.67 2.92 23.35
CA GLN A 236 22.55 2.61 24.77
C GLN A 236 22.78 1.12 25.05
N ARG A 237 22.17 0.23 24.27
CA ARG A 237 22.40 -1.23 24.38
C ARG A 237 23.84 -1.58 24.09
N ALA A 238 24.45 -1.00 23.07
CA ALA A 238 25.85 -1.21 22.76
C ALA A 238 26.77 -0.74 23.89
N ALA A 239 26.48 0.40 24.52
CA ALA A 239 27.23 0.87 25.69
C ALA A 239 27.13 -0.09 26.88
N GLN A 240 25.94 -0.67 27.13
CA GLN A 240 25.74 -1.71 28.15
C GLN A 240 26.53 -2.99 27.85
N GLU A 241 26.52 -3.46 26.59
CA GLU A 241 27.30 -4.64 26.19
C GLU A 241 28.79 -4.42 26.36
N MET A 242 29.30 -3.20 26.10
CA MET A 242 30.72 -2.87 26.27
C MET A 242 31.17 -2.93 27.71
N CYS A 243 30.29 -2.92 28.70
CA CYS A 243 30.66 -3.12 30.11
C CYS A 243 31.38 -4.45 30.38
N ALA A 244 31.21 -5.44 29.49
CA ALA A 244 31.92 -6.72 29.56
C ALA A 244 33.36 -6.67 29.03
N ASN A 245 33.81 -5.53 28.49
CA ASN A 245 35.17 -5.34 27.94
C ASN A 245 35.73 -3.99 28.35
N ASP A 246 36.67 -3.99 29.29
CA ASP A 246 37.22 -2.79 29.89
C ASP A 246 37.79 -1.78 28.88
N ALA A 247 38.49 -2.25 27.84
CA ALA A 247 39.09 -1.40 26.82
C ALA A 247 38.02 -0.68 25.95
N LEU A 248 36.96 -1.36 25.58
CA LEU A 248 35.85 -0.78 24.82
C LEU A 248 34.99 0.09 25.70
N ASN A 249 34.74 -0.34 26.94
CA ASN A 249 33.98 0.47 27.92
C ASN A 249 34.62 1.82 28.20
N GLN A 250 35.94 1.85 28.43
CA GLN A 250 36.64 3.12 28.69
C GLN A 250 36.75 4.01 27.44
N LYS A 251 36.91 3.43 26.23
CA LYS A 251 37.25 4.21 25.04
C LYS A 251 36.07 4.51 24.12
N TYR A 252 35.04 3.66 24.07
CA TYR A 252 33.90 3.81 23.16
C TYR A 252 32.64 4.20 23.89
N ALA A 253 32.32 3.58 25.05
CA ALA A 253 31.06 3.79 25.75
C ALA A 253 30.75 5.27 26.05
N PRO A 254 31.69 6.14 26.45
CA PRO A 254 31.40 7.54 26.65
C PRO A 254 30.85 8.26 25.40
N ALA A 255 31.46 8.00 24.22
CA ALA A 255 31.00 8.60 22.96
C ALA A 255 29.61 8.07 22.56
N PHE A 256 29.35 6.76 22.77
CA PHE A 256 28.05 6.15 22.52
C PHE A 256 26.94 6.72 23.40
N LEU A 257 27.22 6.90 24.67
CA LEU A 257 26.28 7.51 25.62
C LEU A 257 26.02 8.96 25.29
N ASP A 258 27.06 9.74 24.98
CA ASP A 258 26.91 11.15 24.61
C ASP A 258 26.06 11.33 23.37
N ALA A 259 26.36 10.56 22.29
CA ALA A 259 25.51 10.55 21.08
C ALA A 259 24.08 10.10 21.39
N SER A 260 23.87 9.15 22.29
CA SER A 260 22.54 8.71 22.68
C SER A 260 21.74 9.79 23.41
N TYR A 261 22.37 10.60 24.27
CA TYR A 261 21.73 11.74 24.91
C TYR A 261 21.37 12.85 23.92
N GLN A 262 22.27 13.13 22.96
CA GLN A 262 21.98 14.11 21.90
C GLN A 262 20.80 13.64 21.00
N LEU A 263 20.70 12.34 20.71
CA LEU A 263 19.56 11.75 20.00
C LEU A 263 18.26 11.80 20.81
N GLU A 264 18.35 11.65 22.14
CA GLU A 264 17.19 11.83 23.03
C GLU A 264 16.70 13.27 23.03
N ALA A 265 17.64 14.24 23.06
CA ALA A 265 17.31 15.65 22.93
C ALA A 265 16.62 15.95 21.58
N LEU A 266 17.13 15.40 20.47
CA LEU A 266 16.50 15.52 19.16
C LEU A 266 15.09 14.91 19.17
N GLU A 267 14.91 13.70 19.71
CA GLU A 267 13.60 13.06 19.85
C GLU A 267 12.60 13.97 20.58
N GLY A 268 13.01 14.61 21.67
CA GLY A 268 12.18 15.59 22.39
C GLY A 268 11.88 16.83 21.56
N LYS A 269 12.87 17.40 20.91
CA LYS A 269 12.74 18.62 20.10
C LYS A 269 11.87 18.45 18.86
N THR A 270 11.75 17.24 18.29
CA THR A 270 10.76 16.99 17.21
C THR A 270 9.30 17.18 17.64
N ALA A 271 9.00 17.19 18.93
CA ALA A 271 7.67 17.48 19.44
C ALA A 271 7.43 18.99 19.61
N GLU A 272 8.49 19.79 19.71
CA GLU A 272 8.42 21.26 19.83
C GLU A 272 8.27 21.94 18.45
N GLY A 273 8.69 21.28 17.37
CA GLY A 273 8.57 21.75 16.00
C GLY A 273 9.84 21.55 15.16
N TRP A 274 9.76 22.02 13.91
CA TRP A 274 10.79 21.82 12.90
C TRP A 274 12.11 22.52 13.28
N ASP A 275 12.08 23.82 13.58
CA ASP A 275 13.28 24.59 13.85
C ASP A 275 13.92 24.22 15.20
N ALA A 276 13.12 23.79 16.16
CA ALA A 276 13.63 23.23 17.41
C ALA A 276 14.42 21.92 17.16
N ALA A 277 13.92 21.06 16.29
CA ALA A 277 14.63 19.82 15.91
C ALA A 277 15.86 20.12 15.04
N ARG A 278 15.76 21.05 14.08
CA ARG A 278 16.85 21.52 13.23
C ARG A 278 18.03 22.08 14.04
N GLY A 279 17.75 22.75 15.16
CA GLY A 279 18.77 23.33 16.03
C GLY A 279 19.60 22.31 16.82
N VAL A 280 19.24 21.01 16.81
CA VAL A 280 19.98 19.98 17.55
C VAL A 280 21.15 19.46 16.73
N THR A 281 22.35 19.59 17.27
CA THR A 281 23.56 19.01 16.67
C THR A 281 23.90 17.71 17.35
N ILE A 282 24.14 16.65 16.55
CA ILE A 282 24.55 15.33 17.04
C ILE A 282 25.96 15.05 16.58
N ALA A 283 26.87 14.87 17.53
CA ALA A 283 28.26 14.64 17.24
C ALA A 283 28.62 13.16 17.21
N PHE A 284 29.26 12.73 16.13
CA PHE A 284 29.88 11.41 15.99
C PHE A 284 31.39 11.55 15.85
N PRO A 285 32.12 11.79 16.99
CA PRO A 285 33.56 11.92 16.93
C PRO A 285 34.23 10.62 16.46
N ARG A 286 35.48 10.74 16.01
CA ARG A 286 36.29 9.57 15.67
C ARG A 286 36.51 8.71 16.92
N LEU A 287 36.15 7.45 16.88
CA LEU A 287 36.38 6.53 17.98
C LEU A 287 37.87 6.34 18.25
N ALA A 288 38.24 6.28 19.53
CA ALA A 288 39.62 6.10 19.96
C ALA A 288 40.19 4.76 19.47
N ALA A 289 41.51 4.68 19.31
CA ALA A 289 42.14 3.43 18.87
C ALA A 289 42.09 2.37 19.99
N VAL A 290 41.58 1.19 19.69
CA VAL A 290 41.60 0.00 20.53
C VAL A 290 42.36 -1.08 19.77
N LYS A 291 43.29 -1.82 20.43
CA LYS A 291 44.00 -2.92 19.78
C LYS A 291 43.04 -4.07 19.46
N ASP A 292 43.32 -4.80 18.39
CA ASP A 292 42.46 -5.94 18.00
C ASP A 292 42.50 -7.07 19.02
N SER A 293 43.63 -7.25 19.74
CA SER A 293 43.74 -8.16 20.88
C SER A 293 42.77 -7.88 22.01
N ASP A 294 42.32 -6.63 22.15
CA ASP A 294 41.54 -6.15 23.30
C ASP A 294 40.02 -6.04 22.98
N GLY A 295 39.61 -6.18 21.74
CA GLY A 295 38.21 -5.94 21.36
C GLY A 295 37.60 -6.99 20.40
N GLY A 296 38.41 -7.63 19.56
CA GLY A 296 37.95 -8.70 18.63
C GLY A 296 36.70 -8.38 17.82
N GLU A 297 35.82 -9.35 17.74
CA GLU A 297 34.54 -9.22 17.00
C GLU A 297 33.61 -8.13 17.59
N MET A 298 33.62 -7.94 18.91
CA MET A 298 32.82 -6.91 19.56
C MET A 298 33.22 -5.51 19.06
N LYS A 299 34.49 -5.21 18.93
CA LYS A 299 35.01 -3.94 18.38
C LYS A 299 34.47 -3.69 16.97
N ALA A 300 34.55 -4.70 16.09
CA ALA A 300 34.06 -4.58 14.71
C ALA A 300 32.57 -4.30 14.68
N ARG A 301 31.78 -5.01 15.50
CA ARG A 301 30.33 -4.82 15.61
C ARG A 301 29.98 -3.44 16.15
N MET A 302 30.63 -2.97 17.22
CA MET A 302 30.40 -1.62 17.78
C MET A 302 30.73 -0.53 16.77
N LYS A 303 31.83 -0.68 16.02
CA LYS A 303 32.21 0.27 14.97
C LYS A 303 31.18 0.31 13.84
N SER A 304 30.72 -0.84 13.36
CA SER A 304 29.67 -0.91 12.33
C SER A 304 28.37 -0.24 12.80
N LEU A 305 27.97 -0.48 14.05
CA LEU A 305 26.78 0.13 14.63
C LEU A 305 26.92 1.66 14.75
N TRP A 306 28.09 2.13 15.17
CA TRP A 306 28.42 3.55 15.23
C TRP A 306 28.34 4.20 13.85
N ASP A 307 28.96 3.61 12.86
CA ASP A 307 28.99 4.12 11.49
C ASP A 307 27.56 4.15 10.88
N ASN A 308 26.75 3.12 11.13
CA ASN A 308 25.35 3.08 10.69
C ASN A 308 24.48 4.18 11.34
N CYS A 309 24.63 4.40 12.65
CA CYS A 309 23.92 5.49 13.33
C CYS A 309 24.39 6.86 12.81
N LYS A 310 25.69 7.03 12.56
CA LYS A 310 26.26 8.25 12.00
C LYS A 310 25.69 8.56 10.61
N GLU A 311 25.62 7.59 9.71
CA GLU A 311 25.01 7.78 8.37
C GLU A 311 23.51 8.08 8.46
N THR A 312 22.80 7.44 9.37
CA THR A 312 21.37 7.75 9.60
C THR A 312 21.18 9.20 10.04
N VAL A 313 22.00 9.69 10.98
CA VAL A 313 21.93 11.07 11.48
C VAL A 313 22.38 12.07 10.42
N LYS A 314 23.35 11.74 9.60
CA LYS A 314 23.76 12.58 8.48
C LYS A 314 22.60 12.87 7.52
N GLY A 315 21.72 11.89 7.26
CA GLY A 315 20.51 12.10 6.45
C GLY A 315 19.52 13.10 7.07
N PHE A 316 19.58 13.37 8.38
CA PHE A 316 18.74 14.41 8.98
C PHE A 316 19.13 15.83 8.53
N ALA A 317 20.39 16.06 8.17
CA ALA A 317 20.84 17.35 7.66
C ALA A 317 20.19 17.69 6.29
N GLU A 318 19.87 16.69 5.48
CA GLU A 318 19.14 16.88 4.22
C GLU A 318 17.69 17.28 4.49
N ILE A 319 17.04 16.62 5.47
CA ILE A 319 15.67 16.93 5.88
C ILE A 319 15.60 18.35 6.44
N PHE A 320 16.52 18.73 7.31
CA PHE A 320 16.57 20.05 7.97
C PHE A 320 17.45 21.07 7.20
N SER A 321 17.55 20.94 5.88
CA SER A 321 18.35 21.86 5.04
C SER A 321 17.85 23.31 5.10
N ALA A 322 16.53 23.50 5.23
CA ALA A 322 15.88 24.81 5.32
C ALA A 322 15.17 25.00 6.67
N SER A 323 14.94 26.23 7.08
CA SER A 323 14.06 26.59 8.19
C SER A 323 12.59 26.31 7.87
N SER A 324 11.73 26.33 8.88
CA SER A 324 10.28 26.18 8.68
C SER A 324 9.75 27.24 7.72
N ASP A 325 10.15 28.50 7.89
CA ASP A 325 9.69 29.61 7.06
C ASP A 325 10.17 29.48 5.60
N GLU A 326 11.44 29.13 5.38
CA GLU A 326 12.01 28.90 4.04
C GLU A 326 11.30 27.75 3.34
N ALA A 327 11.09 26.63 4.02
CA ALA A 327 10.42 25.47 3.45
C ALA A 327 8.95 25.74 3.08
N VAL A 328 8.25 26.55 3.90
CA VAL A 328 6.87 26.99 3.60
C VAL A 328 6.83 27.93 2.40
N GLU A 329 7.78 28.86 2.28
CA GLU A 329 7.86 29.77 1.15
C GLU A 329 8.14 29.03 -0.17
N ASP A 330 8.98 28.00 -0.13
CA ASP A 330 9.22 27.11 -1.28
C ASP A 330 7.90 26.40 -1.70
N LEU A 331 7.13 25.88 -0.73
CA LEU A 331 5.82 25.26 -1.02
C LEU A 331 4.83 26.27 -1.63
N ARG A 332 4.78 27.50 -1.11
CA ARG A 332 3.91 28.57 -1.65
C ARG A 332 4.29 28.95 -3.05
N THR A 333 5.57 29.04 -3.35
CA THR A 333 6.08 29.33 -4.69
C THR A 333 5.67 28.25 -5.68
N MET A 334 5.70 26.99 -5.27
CA MET A 334 5.30 25.87 -6.12
C MET A 334 3.77 25.69 -6.24
N ALA A 335 2.97 26.30 -5.35
CA ALA A 335 1.55 25.98 -5.19
C ALA A 335 0.75 26.11 -6.50
N SER A 336 0.98 27.15 -7.30
CA SER A 336 0.27 27.34 -8.57
C SER A 336 0.59 26.29 -9.61
N ALA A 337 1.85 25.85 -9.69
CA ALA A 337 2.29 24.77 -10.58
C ALA A 337 1.70 23.41 -10.12
N MET A 338 1.70 23.16 -8.81
CA MET A 338 1.10 21.93 -8.25
C MET A 338 -0.41 21.85 -8.46
N LEU A 339 -1.12 22.97 -8.33
CA LEU A 339 -2.55 23.02 -8.67
C LEU A 339 -2.78 22.75 -10.15
N ALA A 340 -1.97 23.34 -11.05
CA ALA A 340 -2.05 23.06 -12.48
C ALA A 340 -1.78 21.60 -12.82
N LEU A 341 -0.81 20.95 -12.17
CA LEU A 341 -0.53 19.53 -12.35
C LEU A 341 -1.70 18.64 -11.86
N ILE A 342 -2.29 18.96 -10.71
CA ILE A 342 -3.46 18.25 -10.18
C ILE A 342 -4.63 18.36 -11.15
N ASP A 343 -4.90 19.58 -11.67
CA ASP A 343 -6.01 19.81 -12.60
C ASP A 343 -5.77 19.15 -13.95
N LEU A 344 -4.54 19.18 -14.48
CA LEU A 344 -4.15 18.46 -15.70
C LEU A 344 -4.32 16.94 -15.54
N THR A 345 -3.87 16.37 -14.42
CA THR A 345 -4.04 14.94 -14.14
C THR A 345 -5.51 14.55 -13.97
N ALA A 346 -6.30 15.39 -13.31
CA ALA A 346 -7.73 15.16 -13.16
C ALA A 346 -8.46 15.23 -14.52
N ASP A 347 -8.10 16.17 -15.40
CA ASP A 347 -8.68 16.26 -16.75
C ASP A 347 -8.27 15.05 -17.60
N PHE A 348 -7.01 14.64 -17.54
CA PHE A 348 -6.56 13.40 -18.18
C PHE A 348 -7.34 12.18 -17.70
N SER A 349 -7.45 11.96 -16.38
CA SER A 349 -8.19 10.84 -15.78
C SER A 349 -9.65 10.83 -16.24
N ARG A 350 -10.30 11.99 -16.21
CA ARG A 350 -11.69 12.14 -16.67
C ARG A 350 -11.84 11.76 -18.15
N ARG A 351 -10.99 12.29 -19.04
CA ARG A 351 -11.01 12.00 -20.49
C ARG A 351 -10.73 10.53 -20.78
N TYR A 352 -9.80 9.94 -20.04
CA TYR A 352 -9.46 8.53 -20.17
C TYR A 352 -10.65 7.64 -19.78
N ASN A 353 -11.32 7.94 -18.68
CA ASN A 353 -12.52 7.23 -18.24
C ASN A 353 -13.69 7.41 -19.23
N GLU A 354 -13.93 8.61 -19.74
CA GLU A 354 -14.94 8.87 -20.77
C GLU A 354 -14.67 8.06 -22.05
N GLU A 355 -13.41 7.99 -22.51
CA GLU A 355 -13.05 7.24 -23.72
C GLU A 355 -13.21 5.72 -23.52
N LYS A 356 -12.87 5.19 -22.31
CA LYS A 356 -13.16 3.79 -21.95
C LYS A 356 -14.66 3.52 -21.95
N ARG A 357 -15.46 4.37 -21.33
CA ARG A 357 -16.93 4.25 -21.29
C ARG A 357 -17.54 4.30 -22.69
N ARG A 358 -17.10 5.23 -23.54
CA ARG A 358 -17.52 5.34 -24.94
C ARG A 358 -17.31 4.06 -25.72
N ARG A 359 -16.25 3.32 -25.43
CA ARG A 359 -15.92 2.01 -26.05
C ARG A 359 -16.59 0.82 -25.38
N ASN A 360 -17.38 1.05 -24.35
CA ASN A 360 -17.89 0.00 -23.46
C ASN A 360 -16.76 -0.91 -22.98
N SER A 361 -15.72 -0.33 -22.42
CA SER A 361 -14.54 -1.02 -21.88
C SER A 361 -14.18 -0.51 -20.51
N ALA A 362 -13.48 -1.33 -19.75
CA ALA A 362 -12.94 -1.03 -18.42
C ALA A 362 -11.54 -1.63 -18.31
N ASP A 363 -10.61 -0.96 -17.65
CA ASP A 363 -9.33 -1.56 -17.25
C ASP A 363 -9.45 -2.21 -15.86
N PHE A 364 -8.34 -2.74 -15.33
CA PHE A 364 -8.36 -3.41 -14.03
C PHE A 364 -8.72 -2.46 -12.88
N SER A 365 -8.20 -1.23 -12.91
CA SER A 365 -8.52 -0.22 -11.89
C SER A 365 -9.99 0.19 -11.89
N ASP A 366 -10.58 0.34 -13.08
CA ASP A 366 -12.02 0.62 -13.18
C ASP A 366 -12.87 -0.45 -12.51
N GLN A 367 -12.48 -1.73 -12.68
CA GLN A 367 -13.24 -2.82 -12.10
C GLN A 367 -13.28 -2.75 -10.58
N GLU A 368 -12.15 -2.39 -9.96
CA GLU A 368 -12.06 -2.23 -8.51
C GLU A 368 -12.86 -1.01 -8.03
N HIS A 369 -12.66 0.15 -8.68
CA HIS A 369 -13.36 1.39 -8.31
C HIS A 369 -14.88 1.28 -8.48
N GLU A 370 -15.35 0.73 -9.59
CA GLU A 370 -16.78 0.58 -9.83
C GLU A 370 -17.38 -0.48 -8.89
N ALA A 371 -16.64 -1.53 -8.53
CA ALA A 371 -17.07 -2.47 -7.50
C ALA A 371 -17.19 -1.79 -6.12
N ILE A 372 -16.23 -0.92 -5.76
CA ILE A 372 -16.31 -0.12 -4.54
C ILE A 372 -17.55 0.78 -4.58
N ARG A 373 -17.82 1.47 -5.68
CA ARG A 373 -19.00 2.34 -5.84
C ARG A 373 -20.31 1.57 -5.72
N LEU A 374 -20.36 0.33 -6.20
CA LEU A 374 -21.53 -0.55 -6.04
C LEU A 374 -21.74 -1.01 -4.60
N LEU A 375 -20.64 -1.27 -3.87
CA LEU A 375 -20.70 -1.91 -2.55
C LEU A 375 -20.70 -0.91 -1.40
N ILE A 376 -20.16 0.29 -1.62
CA ILE A 376 -19.99 1.32 -0.58
C ILE A 376 -20.62 2.63 -1.06
N GLY A 377 -21.53 3.18 -0.27
CA GLY A 377 -22.18 4.46 -0.54
C GLY A 377 -21.23 5.66 -0.36
N GLU A 378 -21.68 6.83 -0.80
CA GLU A 378 -20.92 8.08 -0.66
C GLU A 378 -20.62 8.45 0.80
N ASP A 379 -21.46 8.00 1.72
CA ASP A 379 -21.31 8.13 3.17
C ASP A 379 -20.29 7.15 3.78
N GLY A 380 -19.72 6.25 2.96
CA GLY A 380 -18.82 5.20 3.38
C GLY A 380 -19.51 3.98 4.02
N ALA A 381 -20.84 3.94 4.04
CA ALA A 381 -21.60 2.81 4.55
C ALA A 381 -21.84 1.73 3.48
N PRO A 382 -22.00 0.45 3.87
CA PRO A 382 -22.37 -0.61 2.93
C PRO A 382 -23.72 -0.33 2.26
N THR A 383 -23.77 -0.47 0.92
CA THR A 383 -25.01 -0.34 0.14
C THR A 383 -25.95 -1.54 0.38
N GLU A 384 -27.17 -1.45 -0.11
CA GLU A 384 -28.08 -2.60 -0.10
C GLU A 384 -27.52 -3.79 -0.91
N LEU A 385 -26.89 -3.51 -2.05
CA LEU A 385 -26.19 -4.54 -2.83
C LEU A 385 -25.09 -5.21 -2.02
N SER A 386 -24.31 -4.44 -1.24
CA SER A 386 -23.27 -5.00 -0.35
C SER A 386 -23.86 -5.99 0.65
N ARG A 387 -25.03 -5.67 1.23
CA ARG A 387 -25.73 -6.57 2.17
C ARG A 387 -26.21 -7.85 1.49
N ILE A 388 -26.77 -7.72 0.28
CA ILE A 388 -27.23 -8.87 -0.52
C ILE A 388 -26.05 -9.77 -0.89
N VAL A 389 -24.95 -9.20 -1.38
CA VAL A 389 -23.75 -9.96 -1.77
C VAL A 389 -23.09 -10.61 -0.57
N SER A 390 -22.91 -9.89 0.53
CA SER A 390 -22.29 -10.43 1.75
C SER A 390 -23.11 -11.56 2.38
N ALA A 391 -24.44 -11.50 2.29
CA ALA A 391 -25.33 -12.54 2.80
C ALA A 391 -25.21 -13.89 2.04
N ARG A 392 -24.59 -13.89 0.84
CA ARG A 392 -24.32 -15.13 0.07
C ARG A 392 -23.15 -15.92 0.68
N TYR A 393 -22.26 -15.25 1.42
CA TYR A 393 -21.02 -15.88 1.87
C TYR A 393 -20.97 -15.98 3.38
N ARG A 394 -20.61 -17.15 3.85
CA ARG A 394 -20.39 -17.44 5.26
C ARG A 394 -19.04 -16.92 5.74
N GLU A 395 -18.05 -17.02 4.88
CA GLU A 395 -16.69 -16.52 5.11
C GLU A 395 -16.02 -16.11 3.79
N ILE A 396 -15.18 -15.09 3.87
CA ILE A 396 -14.28 -14.67 2.78
C ILE A 396 -12.87 -15.12 3.16
N MET A 397 -12.25 -15.94 2.31
CA MET A 397 -10.90 -16.46 2.52
C MET A 397 -9.97 -15.87 1.44
N VAL A 398 -8.80 -15.37 1.84
CA VAL A 398 -7.81 -14.79 0.93
C VAL A 398 -6.51 -15.57 1.04
N ASP A 399 -5.96 -16.10 -0.10
CA ASP A 399 -4.72 -16.90 -0.18
C ASP A 399 -3.66 -16.15 -1.01
#